data_2c4b741bdaf44b2567f7ee421a7eee8a
#
_entry.id   2c4b741bdaf44b2567f7ee421a7eee8a
#
_cell.length_a   1.000
_cell.length_b   1.000
_cell.length_c   1.000
_cell.angle_alpha   90.00
_cell.angle_beta   90.00
_cell.angle_gamma   90.00
#
_symmetry.space_group_name_H-M   'P 1'
#
loop_
_entity.id
_entity.type
_entity.pdbx_description
1 polymer ?
#
loop_
_entity_poly.entity_id
_entity_poly.type
_entity_poly.pdbx_seq_one_letter_code
_entity_poly.pdbx_strand_id
1 'polypeptide(L)'
;MIHFKSCEWKNFLSTGSDPIKILLDKTPSTLIVGQNGAGKSTLLDALSFALFGKPHRDIKKDQMINSINKKGTLVTVEMTIGSHDFKIVRGIKPGKFEIYQNGNLINQSSNARDYQKFLEQNILKLNHKSFHQVVVLGSSSFIPFMQLPVWSRRNIIEDLLDINIFSKMNTLLKERNSKIKDELTDVNHQIDILKTKMDAQSKYIKDLQELNDDQIEKKRESIETHKEEINKLFDESKTLGKNLSASISTEEKHSGEIIKKLSQLDSYDMSFNDKIKSLVEESRFYEDNDQCPTCDQSIEEEKKAEKLSLLKDKAKEIQNAKEDLTKNIDELKGEQQNVSNSLNKLRQKQQKINSNNDAITLLQKEVNKVQKEIDGLQGQTGDVSKAKRELTLLRKNKDASTEKKLEYVEERTYNEVIGEMLKDTGIKTKVIKQYLPVMNRLINSYLQVLDFFVSFHLDENFNETIRSRHRDSFNYASFSEGEKQRIDLALLFTWRQIAKMKNSAASNLLILDETFDSSLDLDGVDNLTKILDTLDDGSNVFIISHKGDVLENKFRSKIEFFKERNFSKIK
;
A
#
# COMPACT_ATOMS: atom_id res chain seq x y z
N MET A 1 -4.73 -14.67 -11.50
CA MET A 1 -3.70 -15.70 -11.29
C MET A 1 -2.81 -15.77 -12.51
N ILE A 2 -1.48 -15.82 -12.34
CA ILE A 2 -0.52 -16.03 -13.41
C ILE A 2 -0.34 -17.53 -13.58
N HIS A 3 -0.58 -18.04 -14.78
CA HIS A 3 -0.39 -19.44 -15.11
C HIS A 3 0.80 -19.58 -16.06
N PHE A 4 1.95 -19.95 -15.54
CA PHE A 4 3.16 -20.20 -16.33
C PHE A 4 3.02 -21.52 -17.08
N LYS A 5 3.22 -21.48 -18.40
CA LYS A 5 3.11 -22.64 -19.31
C LYS A 5 4.47 -23.24 -19.64
N SER A 6 5.42 -22.40 -20.04
CA SER A 6 6.74 -22.88 -20.43
C SER A 6 7.84 -21.83 -20.24
N CYS A 7 9.05 -22.30 -20.04
CA CYS A 7 10.26 -21.50 -20.11
C CYS A 7 11.24 -22.18 -21.06
N GLU A 8 11.74 -21.44 -22.04
CA GLU A 8 12.68 -21.91 -23.06
C GLU A 8 13.88 -20.97 -23.11
N TRP A 9 15.07 -21.53 -23.17
CA TRP A 9 16.30 -20.73 -23.28
C TRP A 9 17.36 -21.40 -24.14
N LYS A 10 18.17 -20.58 -24.82
CA LYS A 10 19.34 -20.99 -25.60
C LYS A 10 20.47 -19.99 -25.48
N ASN A 11 21.69 -20.48 -25.64
CA ASN A 11 22.93 -19.69 -25.48
C ASN A 11 22.97 -18.89 -24.16
N PHE A 12 22.38 -19.46 -23.11
CA PHE A 12 22.21 -18.84 -21.81
C PHE A 12 22.99 -19.66 -20.77
N LEU A 13 23.92 -19.01 -20.09
CA LEU A 13 24.85 -19.68 -19.14
C LEU A 13 25.50 -20.92 -19.77
N SER A 14 25.28 -22.10 -19.19
CA SER A 14 25.86 -23.36 -19.66
C SER A 14 25.07 -24.02 -20.81
N THR A 15 23.95 -23.46 -21.25
CA THR A 15 23.16 -24.00 -22.37
C THR A 15 23.70 -23.50 -23.71
N GLY A 16 23.84 -24.40 -24.67
CA GLY A 16 24.32 -24.10 -26.02
C GLY A 16 23.22 -23.60 -26.97
N SER A 17 23.45 -23.83 -28.29
CA SER A 17 22.52 -23.39 -29.33
C SER A 17 21.21 -24.19 -29.37
N ASP A 18 21.26 -25.46 -28.93
CA ASP A 18 20.07 -26.28 -28.78
C ASP A 18 19.23 -25.73 -27.62
N PRO A 19 17.97 -25.31 -27.84
CA PRO A 19 17.17 -24.75 -26.80
C PRO A 19 16.76 -25.81 -25.78
N ILE A 20 16.76 -25.44 -24.52
CA ILE A 20 16.12 -26.21 -23.45
C ILE A 20 14.74 -25.60 -23.21
N LYS A 21 13.69 -26.40 -23.30
CA LYS A 21 12.32 -26.01 -23.01
C LYS A 21 11.78 -26.86 -21.85
N ILE A 22 11.31 -26.21 -20.80
CA ILE A 22 10.62 -26.84 -19.67
C ILE A 22 9.17 -26.41 -19.66
N LEU A 23 8.27 -27.40 -19.64
CA LEU A 23 6.84 -27.16 -19.43
C LEU A 23 6.58 -27.01 -17.94
N LEU A 24 5.96 -25.90 -17.55
CA LEU A 24 5.81 -25.51 -16.16
C LEU A 24 4.43 -25.87 -15.59
N ASP A 25 3.54 -26.36 -16.43
CA ASP A 25 2.15 -26.70 -16.09
C ASP A 25 1.78 -28.18 -16.35
N LYS A 26 2.75 -28.98 -16.72
CA LYS A 26 2.49 -30.39 -17.14
C LYS A 26 2.19 -31.32 -15.96
N THR A 27 2.88 -31.14 -14.85
CA THR A 27 2.79 -32.05 -13.70
C THR A 27 2.71 -31.27 -12.39
N PRO A 28 1.93 -31.72 -11.39
CA PRO A 28 1.82 -31.04 -10.10
C PRO A 28 3.16 -30.94 -9.36
N SER A 29 4.01 -31.96 -9.45
CA SER A 29 5.33 -31.95 -8.83
C SER A 29 6.39 -32.55 -9.75
N THR A 30 7.51 -31.84 -9.89
CA THR A 30 8.63 -32.20 -10.75
C THR A 30 9.95 -32.07 -9.99
N LEU A 31 10.71 -33.14 -9.92
CA LEU A 31 12.06 -33.16 -9.36
C LEU A 31 13.08 -32.86 -10.45
N ILE A 32 13.92 -31.85 -10.26
CA ILE A 32 15.04 -31.49 -11.12
C ILE A 32 16.34 -31.96 -10.45
N VAL A 33 17.01 -32.89 -11.10
CA VAL A 33 18.27 -33.47 -10.61
C VAL A 33 19.40 -33.28 -11.60
N GLY A 34 20.61 -33.56 -11.18
CA GLY A 34 21.82 -33.54 -12.01
C GLY A 34 23.04 -33.17 -11.20
N GLN A 35 24.22 -33.42 -11.77
CA GLN A 35 25.48 -33.11 -11.13
C GLN A 35 25.66 -31.61 -10.87
N ASN A 36 26.57 -31.26 -9.96
CA ASN A 36 26.92 -29.86 -9.74
C ASN A 36 27.43 -29.21 -11.02
N GLY A 37 26.90 -28.01 -11.31
CA GLY A 37 27.22 -27.31 -12.55
C GLY A 37 26.55 -27.85 -13.81
N ALA A 38 25.64 -28.85 -13.72
CA ALA A 38 24.89 -29.35 -14.88
C ALA A 38 23.88 -28.33 -15.44
N GLY A 39 23.55 -27.28 -14.69
CA GLY A 39 22.65 -26.22 -15.14
C GLY A 39 21.25 -26.26 -14.51
N LYS A 40 21.04 -26.97 -13.41
CA LYS A 40 19.75 -27.08 -12.72
C LYS A 40 19.13 -25.71 -12.39
N SER A 41 19.87 -24.85 -11.71
CA SER A 41 19.40 -23.50 -11.30
C SER A 41 19.33 -22.50 -12.48
N THR A 42 19.73 -22.90 -13.70
CA THR A 42 19.61 -22.06 -14.90
C THR A 42 18.17 -21.73 -15.22
N LEU A 43 17.22 -22.60 -14.89
CA LEU A 43 15.78 -22.32 -15.01
C LEU A 43 15.36 -21.06 -14.24
N LEU A 44 15.85 -20.90 -13.01
CA LEU A 44 15.57 -19.72 -12.17
C LEU A 44 16.13 -18.44 -12.78
N ASP A 45 17.40 -18.50 -13.25
CA ASP A 45 18.01 -17.35 -13.92
C ASP A 45 17.30 -17.00 -15.22
N ALA A 46 16.88 -18.00 -15.99
CA ALA A 46 16.14 -17.80 -17.23
C ALA A 46 14.78 -17.15 -17.01
N LEU A 47 13.99 -17.68 -16.07
CA LEU A 47 12.71 -17.10 -15.68
C LEU A 47 12.89 -15.65 -15.19
N SER A 48 13.79 -15.44 -14.24
CA SER A 48 14.04 -14.11 -13.68
C SER A 48 14.53 -13.13 -14.75
N PHE A 49 15.44 -13.56 -15.62
CA PHE A 49 15.93 -12.72 -16.72
C PHE A 49 14.82 -12.37 -17.71
N ALA A 50 14.00 -13.33 -18.12
CA ALA A 50 12.91 -13.07 -19.05
C ALA A 50 11.91 -12.06 -18.48
N LEU A 51 11.50 -12.25 -17.22
CA LEU A 51 10.47 -11.44 -16.59
C LEU A 51 10.98 -10.06 -16.15
N PHE A 52 12.19 -9.99 -15.56
CA PHE A 52 12.68 -8.78 -14.89
C PHE A 52 13.96 -8.18 -15.51
N GLY A 53 14.55 -8.84 -16.51
CA GLY A 53 15.82 -8.41 -17.13
C GLY A 53 17.05 -8.60 -16.24
N LYS A 54 16.88 -9.29 -15.11
CA LYS A 54 17.90 -9.60 -14.11
C LYS A 54 17.92 -11.10 -13.83
N PRO A 55 19.08 -11.72 -13.63
CA PRO A 55 19.14 -13.13 -13.22
C PRO A 55 18.64 -13.29 -11.79
N HIS A 56 18.38 -14.53 -11.39
CA HIS A 56 18.11 -14.89 -9.99
C HIS A 56 19.36 -14.72 -9.13
N ARG A 57 20.49 -15.23 -9.61
CA ARG A 57 21.79 -15.12 -8.94
C ARG A 57 22.42 -13.74 -9.17
N ASP A 58 23.30 -13.32 -8.26
CA ASP A 58 24.06 -12.07 -8.41
C ASP A 58 25.21 -12.24 -9.43
N ILE A 59 24.81 -12.28 -10.70
CA ILE A 59 25.74 -12.35 -11.84
C ILE A 59 25.50 -11.19 -12.79
N LYS A 60 26.59 -10.72 -13.42
CA LYS A 60 26.49 -9.62 -14.39
C LYS A 60 25.82 -10.07 -15.68
N LYS A 61 25.19 -9.13 -16.39
CA LYS A 61 24.47 -9.39 -17.65
C LYS A 61 25.33 -10.11 -18.70
N ASP A 62 26.58 -9.74 -18.82
CA ASP A 62 27.51 -10.36 -19.79
C ASP A 62 27.85 -11.81 -19.42
N GLN A 63 27.80 -12.15 -18.14
CA GLN A 63 28.06 -13.52 -17.65
C GLN A 63 26.90 -14.48 -17.95
N MET A 64 25.71 -13.96 -18.25
CA MET A 64 24.57 -14.79 -18.66
C MET A 64 24.70 -15.32 -20.10
N ILE A 65 25.57 -14.73 -20.90
CA ILE A 65 25.83 -15.18 -22.26
C ILE A 65 26.66 -16.46 -22.19
N ASN A 66 26.31 -17.48 -22.99
CA ASN A 66 27.10 -18.69 -23.05
C ASN A 66 28.55 -18.35 -23.44
N SER A 67 29.50 -18.82 -22.64
CA SER A 67 30.95 -18.48 -22.76
C SER A 67 31.62 -19.03 -24.03
N ILE A 68 31.04 -20.08 -24.62
CA ILE A 68 31.54 -20.72 -25.85
C ILE A 68 30.97 -19.97 -27.06
N ASN A 69 29.64 -19.83 -27.15
CA ASN A 69 28.98 -19.26 -28.32
C ASN A 69 29.02 -17.72 -28.35
N LYS A 70 29.16 -17.06 -27.20
CA LYS A 70 29.34 -15.60 -26.99
C LYS A 70 28.28 -14.70 -27.62
N LYS A 71 27.20 -15.25 -28.18
CA LYS A 71 26.11 -14.54 -28.88
C LYS A 71 24.82 -15.35 -28.92
N GLY A 72 23.74 -14.70 -29.31
CA GLY A 72 22.45 -15.35 -29.59
C GLY A 72 21.72 -15.85 -28.36
N THR A 73 22.00 -15.26 -27.18
CA THR A 73 21.27 -15.57 -25.95
C THR A 73 19.81 -15.16 -26.11
N LEU A 74 18.91 -16.10 -25.91
CA LEU A 74 17.47 -15.88 -25.99
C LEU A 74 16.76 -16.68 -24.92
N VAL A 75 15.85 -16.02 -24.23
CA VAL A 75 14.94 -16.64 -23.27
C VAL A 75 13.51 -16.27 -23.61
N THR A 76 12.64 -17.26 -23.60
CA THR A 76 11.21 -17.12 -23.88
C THR A 76 10.41 -17.71 -22.72
N VAL A 77 9.44 -16.95 -22.22
CA VAL A 77 8.48 -17.42 -21.20
C VAL A 77 7.08 -17.25 -21.76
N GLU A 78 6.31 -18.33 -21.70
CA GLU A 78 4.89 -18.34 -22.08
C GLU A 78 4.04 -18.53 -20.83
N MET A 79 2.99 -17.71 -20.70
CA MET A 79 2.07 -17.72 -19.57
C MET A 79 0.70 -17.21 -19.95
N THR A 80 -0.31 -17.54 -19.15
CA THR A 80 -1.67 -17.01 -19.28
C THR A 80 -2.02 -16.21 -18.03
N ILE A 81 -2.66 -15.07 -18.21
CA ILE A 81 -3.18 -14.23 -17.13
C ILE A 81 -4.64 -13.90 -17.44
N GLY A 82 -5.55 -14.42 -16.64
CA GLY A 82 -6.98 -14.35 -16.95
C GLY A 82 -7.29 -15.08 -18.25
N SER A 83 -7.84 -14.38 -19.23
CA SER A 83 -8.16 -14.91 -20.57
C SER A 83 -7.10 -14.60 -21.63
N HIS A 84 -5.96 -14.01 -21.27
CA HIS A 84 -4.94 -13.56 -22.21
C HIS A 84 -3.68 -14.41 -22.14
N ASP A 85 -3.22 -14.84 -23.29
CA ASP A 85 -1.92 -15.49 -23.45
C ASP A 85 -0.82 -14.46 -23.65
N PHE A 86 0.24 -14.58 -22.84
CA PHE A 86 1.42 -13.73 -22.94
C PHE A 86 2.64 -14.56 -23.29
N LYS A 87 3.46 -14.00 -24.18
CA LYS A 87 4.79 -14.52 -24.50
C LYS A 87 5.81 -13.41 -24.34
N ILE A 88 6.79 -13.64 -23.48
CA ILE A 88 7.88 -12.70 -23.21
C ILE A 88 9.14 -13.26 -23.82
N VAL A 89 9.78 -12.48 -24.69
CA VAL A 89 11.03 -12.85 -25.35
C VAL A 89 12.11 -11.84 -24.98
N ARG A 90 13.20 -12.32 -24.40
CA ARG A 90 14.33 -11.48 -24.04
C ARG A 90 15.66 -12.08 -24.50
N GLY A 91 16.49 -11.21 -25.07
CA GLY A 91 17.78 -11.62 -25.63
C GLY A 91 18.93 -10.70 -25.25
N ILE A 92 20.15 -11.26 -25.39
CA ILE A 92 21.42 -10.54 -25.23
C ILE A 92 22.27 -10.88 -26.47
N LYS A 93 22.80 -9.86 -27.13
CA LYS A 93 23.63 -9.99 -28.35
C LYS A 93 23.01 -10.86 -29.46
N PRO A 94 21.93 -10.36 -30.13
CA PRO A 94 21.42 -8.99 -30.08
C PRO A 94 20.52 -8.72 -28.87
N GLY A 95 20.45 -7.47 -28.44
CA GLY A 95 19.51 -7.05 -27.40
C GLY A 95 18.07 -7.18 -27.93
N LYS A 96 17.24 -7.93 -27.23
CA LYS A 96 15.84 -8.15 -27.59
C LYS A 96 14.98 -8.06 -26.33
N PHE A 97 13.82 -7.40 -26.43
CA PHE A 97 12.80 -7.41 -25.40
C PHE A 97 11.44 -7.19 -26.06
N GLU A 98 10.66 -8.22 -26.12
CA GLU A 98 9.35 -8.24 -26.76
C GLU A 98 8.33 -8.89 -25.85
N ILE A 99 7.12 -8.34 -25.84
CA ILE A 99 5.97 -8.84 -25.10
C ILE A 99 4.85 -9.03 -26.11
N TYR A 100 4.36 -10.25 -26.23
CA TYR A 100 3.22 -10.58 -27.06
C TYR A 100 2.01 -10.86 -26.18
N GLN A 101 0.84 -10.38 -26.61
CA GLN A 101 -0.45 -10.69 -26.01
C GLN A 101 -1.34 -11.30 -27.09
N ASN A 102 -1.82 -12.51 -26.87
CA ASN A 102 -2.63 -13.28 -27.81
C ASN A 102 -2.00 -13.33 -29.22
N GLY A 103 -0.68 -13.50 -29.27
CA GLY A 103 0.08 -13.55 -30.52
C GLY A 103 0.47 -12.19 -31.13
N ASN A 104 -0.10 -11.08 -30.64
CA ASN A 104 0.19 -9.73 -31.12
C ASN A 104 1.29 -9.09 -30.30
N LEU A 105 2.28 -8.47 -30.95
CA LEU A 105 3.32 -7.72 -30.28
C LEU A 105 2.73 -6.45 -29.65
N ILE A 106 2.93 -6.27 -28.34
CA ILE A 106 2.58 -5.02 -27.67
C ILE A 106 3.59 -3.95 -28.09
N ASN A 107 3.07 -2.85 -28.62
CA ASN A 107 3.92 -1.79 -29.17
C ASN A 107 4.81 -1.17 -28.09
N GLN A 108 6.10 -1.13 -28.34
CA GLN A 108 7.11 -0.50 -27.48
C GLN A 108 7.17 0.98 -27.81
N SER A 109 6.25 1.77 -27.26
CA SER A 109 6.16 3.22 -27.49
C SER A 109 7.21 4.05 -26.73
N SER A 110 7.97 3.44 -25.82
CA SER A 110 8.88 4.11 -24.90
C SER A 110 10.20 3.34 -24.75
N ASN A 111 11.11 3.87 -23.95
CA ASN A 111 12.39 3.21 -23.69
C ASN A 111 12.20 1.85 -22.97
N ALA A 112 13.24 1.01 -23.01
CA ALA A 112 13.20 -0.33 -22.41
C ALA A 112 12.88 -0.33 -20.90
N ARG A 113 13.15 0.78 -20.18
CA ARG A 113 12.84 0.89 -18.74
C ARG A 113 11.34 1.05 -18.50
N ASP A 114 10.66 1.84 -19.31
CA ASP A 114 9.22 2.04 -19.16
C ASP A 114 8.45 0.81 -19.63
N TYR A 115 8.96 0.14 -20.65
CA TYR A 115 8.41 -1.14 -21.09
C TYR A 115 8.57 -2.25 -20.03
N GLN A 116 9.69 -2.24 -19.28
CA GLN A 116 9.88 -3.11 -18.11
C GLN A 116 8.89 -2.79 -17.00
N LYS A 117 8.71 -1.51 -16.68
CA LYS A 117 7.71 -1.08 -15.68
C LYS A 117 6.29 -1.48 -16.10
N PHE A 118 5.97 -1.35 -17.37
CA PHE A 118 4.69 -1.80 -17.91
C PHE A 118 4.47 -3.29 -17.67
N LEU A 119 5.48 -4.14 -17.96
CA LEU A 119 5.43 -5.57 -17.69
C LEU A 119 5.20 -5.86 -16.20
N GLU A 120 5.99 -5.26 -15.32
CA GLU A 120 5.92 -5.52 -13.88
C GLU A 120 4.61 -5.01 -13.26
N GLN A 121 4.16 -3.82 -13.65
CA GLN A 121 3.03 -3.15 -12.98
C GLN A 121 1.67 -3.48 -13.57
N ASN A 122 1.58 -3.73 -14.87
CA ASN A 122 0.30 -3.91 -15.56
C ASN A 122 0.02 -5.37 -15.92
N ILE A 123 1.05 -6.15 -16.20
CA ILE A 123 0.90 -7.55 -16.60
C ILE A 123 1.14 -8.48 -15.41
N LEU A 124 2.35 -8.45 -14.84
CA LEU A 124 2.74 -9.36 -13.75
C LEU A 124 2.15 -8.96 -12.40
N LYS A 125 1.99 -7.66 -12.17
CA LYS A 125 1.66 -7.06 -10.86
C LYS A 125 2.61 -7.49 -9.74
N LEU A 126 3.83 -7.86 -10.12
CA LEU A 126 4.91 -8.30 -9.26
C LEU A 126 6.21 -7.64 -9.70
N ASN A 127 7.00 -7.19 -8.75
CA ASN A 127 8.39 -6.83 -8.98
C ASN A 127 9.32 -8.04 -8.77
N HIS A 128 10.59 -7.88 -9.12
CA HIS A 128 11.59 -8.93 -9.00
C HIS A 128 11.67 -9.51 -7.57
N LYS A 129 11.62 -8.67 -6.53
CA LYS A 129 11.71 -9.12 -5.13
C LYS A 129 10.45 -9.87 -4.69
N SER A 130 9.28 -9.33 -5.02
CA SER A 130 7.99 -9.96 -4.68
C SER A 130 7.82 -11.31 -5.38
N PHE A 131 8.26 -11.42 -6.64
CA PHE A 131 8.28 -12.69 -7.36
C PHE A 131 9.10 -13.75 -6.62
N HIS A 132 10.31 -13.40 -6.18
CA HIS A 132 11.16 -14.34 -5.45
C HIS A 132 10.60 -14.74 -4.08
N GLN A 133 9.80 -13.88 -3.45
CA GLN A 133 9.18 -14.21 -2.16
C GLN A 133 7.91 -15.08 -2.28
N VAL A 134 7.36 -15.24 -3.50
CA VAL A 134 6.10 -15.98 -3.73
C VAL A 134 6.32 -17.23 -4.57
N VAL A 135 7.28 -17.19 -5.50
CA VAL A 135 7.46 -18.25 -6.50
C VAL A 135 8.72 -19.06 -6.24
N VAL A 136 9.74 -18.47 -5.64
CA VAL A 136 11.05 -19.12 -5.50
C VAL A 136 11.48 -19.13 -4.03
N LEU A 137 11.94 -20.28 -3.57
CA LEU A 137 12.76 -20.40 -2.36
C LEU A 137 14.05 -21.09 -2.72
N GLY A 138 15.20 -20.49 -2.44
CA GLY A 138 16.49 -21.04 -2.80
C GLY A 138 17.56 -20.78 -1.75
N SER A 139 18.61 -21.60 -1.75
CA SER A 139 19.69 -21.56 -0.76
C SER A 139 20.78 -20.53 -1.06
N SER A 140 21.13 -20.31 -2.33
CA SER A 140 22.39 -19.62 -2.70
C SER A 140 22.27 -18.13 -3.04
N SER A 141 21.09 -17.66 -3.44
CA SER A 141 20.90 -16.24 -3.86
C SER A 141 19.59 -15.65 -3.32
N PHE A 142 18.81 -16.46 -2.64
CA PHE A 142 17.56 -16.04 -2.02
C PHE A 142 17.87 -15.22 -0.77
N ILE A 143 17.35 -14.01 -0.70
CA ILE A 143 17.38 -13.21 0.53
C ILE A 143 16.06 -13.44 1.25
N PRO A 144 16.07 -14.12 2.40
CA PRO A 144 14.87 -14.36 3.18
C PRO A 144 14.12 -13.07 3.50
N PHE A 145 12.79 -13.16 3.57
CA PHE A 145 11.95 -12.00 3.83
C PHE A 145 12.39 -11.23 5.08
N MET A 146 12.76 -11.95 6.15
CA MET A 146 13.19 -11.34 7.40
C MET A 146 14.57 -10.70 7.35
N GLN A 147 15.40 -11.00 6.36
CA GLN A 147 16.70 -10.33 6.12
C GLN A 147 16.57 -9.10 5.23
N LEU A 148 15.41 -8.90 4.60
CA LEU A 148 15.17 -7.71 3.79
C LEU A 148 15.01 -6.48 4.68
N PRO A 149 15.46 -5.29 4.22
CA PRO A 149 15.13 -4.04 4.89
C PRO A 149 13.61 -3.84 5.01
N VAL A 150 13.15 -3.19 6.07
CA VAL A 150 11.72 -2.96 6.38
C VAL A 150 10.94 -2.39 5.18
N TRP A 151 11.50 -1.39 4.50
CA TRP A 151 10.86 -0.81 3.31
C TRP A 151 10.66 -1.82 2.17
N SER A 152 11.58 -2.79 2.02
CA SER A 152 11.45 -3.86 1.01
C SER A 152 10.37 -4.88 1.42
N ARG A 153 10.32 -5.24 2.71
CA ARG A 153 9.25 -6.11 3.25
C ARG A 153 7.89 -5.50 3.00
N ARG A 154 7.75 -4.20 3.28
CA ARG A 154 6.53 -3.45 3.04
C ARG A 154 6.11 -3.47 1.57
N ASN A 155 7.04 -3.19 0.66
CA ASN A 155 6.75 -3.18 -0.78
C ASN A 155 6.25 -4.55 -1.27
N ILE A 156 6.85 -5.65 -0.77
CA ILE A 156 6.41 -7.01 -1.11
C ILE A 156 4.96 -7.22 -0.65
N ILE A 157 4.63 -6.84 0.56
CA ILE A 157 3.27 -6.98 1.08
C ILE A 157 2.28 -6.08 0.33
N GLU A 158 2.68 -4.87 -0.05
CA GLU A 158 1.87 -3.97 -0.88
C GLU A 158 1.59 -4.59 -2.27
N ASP A 159 2.58 -5.25 -2.88
CA ASP A 159 2.39 -6.01 -4.13
C ASP A 159 1.39 -7.18 -3.93
N LEU A 160 1.58 -7.97 -2.87
CA LEU A 160 0.73 -9.13 -2.57
C LEU A 160 -0.72 -8.74 -2.29
N LEU A 161 -0.94 -7.61 -1.64
CA LEU A 161 -2.27 -7.09 -1.34
C LEU A 161 -2.89 -6.29 -2.50
N ASP A 162 -2.16 -6.10 -3.62
CA ASP A 162 -2.55 -5.27 -4.78
C ASP A 162 -2.93 -3.83 -4.38
N ILE A 163 -2.21 -3.27 -3.39
CA ILE A 163 -2.46 -1.92 -2.89
C ILE A 163 -1.51 -0.86 -3.45
N ASN A 164 -0.67 -1.24 -4.40
CA ASN A 164 0.21 -0.32 -5.15
C ASN A 164 -0.56 0.74 -5.94
N ILE A 165 -1.85 0.51 -6.18
CA ILE A 165 -2.74 1.50 -6.78
C ILE A 165 -2.72 2.83 -6.02
N PHE A 166 -2.66 2.79 -4.67
CA PHE A 166 -2.58 3.99 -3.85
C PHE A 166 -1.27 4.76 -4.05
N SER A 167 -0.16 4.08 -4.33
CA SER A 167 1.10 4.73 -4.69
C SER A 167 1.01 5.42 -6.06
N LYS A 168 0.36 4.79 -7.04
CA LYS A 168 0.10 5.40 -8.36
C LYS A 168 -0.83 6.61 -8.23
N MET A 169 -1.90 6.48 -7.44
CA MET A 169 -2.80 7.60 -7.15
C MET A 169 -2.05 8.77 -6.50
N ASN A 170 -1.17 8.50 -5.54
CA ASN A 170 -0.36 9.53 -4.90
C ASN A 170 0.60 10.23 -5.88
N THR A 171 1.16 9.50 -6.84
CA THR A 171 2.00 10.09 -7.90
C THR A 171 1.18 11.01 -8.79
N LEU A 172 0.03 10.56 -9.28
CA LEU A 172 -0.88 11.37 -10.09
C LEU A 172 -1.38 12.60 -9.32
N LEU A 173 -1.67 12.45 -8.04
CA LEU A 173 -2.08 13.55 -7.17
C LEU A 173 -0.97 14.60 -7.01
N LYS A 174 0.30 14.17 -6.85
CA LYS A 174 1.45 15.09 -6.81
C LYS A 174 1.61 15.87 -8.12
N GLU A 175 1.44 15.20 -9.25
CA GLU A 175 1.47 15.84 -10.58
C GLU A 175 0.32 16.86 -10.71
N ARG A 176 -0.89 16.49 -10.28
CA ARG A 176 -2.04 17.41 -10.27
C ARG A 176 -1.81 18.59 -9.34
N ASN A 177 -1.30 18.37 -8.14
CA ASN A 177 -0.99 19.44 -7.19
C ASN A 177 0.10 20.39 -7.72
N SER A 178 1.08 19.88 -8.46
CA SER A 178 2.07 20.74 -9.13
C SER A 178 1.39 21.64 -10.15
N LYS A 179 0.51 21.09 -11.00
CA LYS A 179 -0.25 21.88 -11.98
C LYS A 179 -1.14 22.94 -11.30
N ILE A 180 -1.87 22.56 -10.25
CA ILE A 180 -2.71 23.51 -9.49
C ILE A 180 -1.86 24.65 -8.92
N LYS A 181 -0.65 24.35 -8.44
CA LYS A 181 0.26 25.38 -7.93
C LYS A 181 0.65 26.37 -9.03
N ASP A 182 0.95 25.90 -10.21
CA ASP A 182 1.29 26.73 -11.36
C ASP A 182 0.06 27.55 -11.80
N GLU A 183 -1.12 26.91 -11.91
CA GLU A 183 -2.40 27.57 -12.24
C GLU A 183 -2.77 28.63 -11.20
N LEU A 184 -2.55 28.39 -9.90
CA LEU A 184 -2.75 29.38 -8.83
C LEU A 184 -1.79 30.56 -8.95
N THR A 185 -0.55 30.31 -9.33
CA THR A 185 0.44 31.38 -9.53
C THR A 185 0.03 32.28 -10.70
N ASP A 186 -0.39 31.68 -11.81
CA ASP A 186 -0.86 32.40 -12.99
C ASP A 186 -2.11 33.23 -12.71
N VAL A 187 -3.11 32.63 -12.03
CA VAL A 187 -4.34 33.35 -11.65
C VAL A 187 -4.06 34.48 -10.67
N ASN A 188 -3.15 34.30 -9.70
CA ASN A 188 -2.75 35.40 -8.81
C ASN A 188 -2.09 36.55 -9.58
N HIS A 189 -1.20 36.21 -10.51
CA HIS A 189 -0.56 37.23 -11.37
C HIS A 189 -1.58 37.96 -12.24
N GLN A 190 -2.56 37.26 -12.81
CA GLN A 190 -3.67 37.87 -13.55
C GLN A 190 -4.50 38.82 -12.67
N ILE A 191 -4.83 38.40 -11.44
CA ILE A 191 -5.56 39.22 -10.48
C ILE A 191 -4.77 40.52 -10.16
N ASP A 192 -3.46 40.43 -9.97
CA ASP A 192 -2.63 41.56 -9.63
C ASP A 192 -2.47 42.53 -10.83
N ILE A 193 -2.34 42.01 -12.05
CA ILE A 193 -2.38 42.82 -13.29
C ILE A 193 -3.73 43.53 -13.40
N LEU A 194 -4.84 42.81 -13.17
CA LEU A 194 -6.18 43.40 -13.23
C LEU A 194 -6.39 44.48 -12.17
N LYS A 195 -5.88 44.27 -10.95
CA LYS A 195 -5.87 45.28 -9.88
C LYS A 195 -5.11 46.55 -10.35
N THR A 196 -3.89 46.37 -10.84
CA THR A 196 -3.07 47.50 -11.32
C THR A 196 -3.76 48.25 -12.43
N LYS A 197 -4.37 47.56 -13.41
CA LYS A 197 -5.15 48.20 -14.49
C LYS A 197 -6.38 48.91 -13.95
N MET A 198 -7.07 48.32 -12.97
CA MET A 198 -8.25 48.94 -12.33
C MET A 198 -7.86 50.24 -11.60
N ASP A 199 -6.73 50.19 -10.87
CA ASP A 199 -6.23 51.36 -10.15
C ASP A 199 -5.84 52.50 -11.12
N ALA A 200 -5.12 52.16 -12.22
CA ALA A 200 -4.78 53.12 -13.27
C ALA A 200 -6.03 53.70 -13.94
N GLN A 201 -7.02 52.84 -14.27
CA GLN A 201 -8.26 53.30 -14.91
C GLN A 201 -9.11 54.13 -13.95
N SER A 202 -9.11 53.80 -12.66
CA SER A 202 -9.80 54.57 -11.62
C SER A 202 -9.19 55.97 -11.47
N LYS A 203 -7.86 56.06 -11.53
CA LYS A 203 -7.15 57.33 -11.50
C LYS A 203 -7.46 58.19 -12.73
N TYR A 204 -7.43 57.58 -13.91
CA TYR A 204 -7.79 58.26 -15.16
C TYR A 204 -9.22 58.80 -15.15
N ILE A 205 -10.17 58.02 -14.63
CA ILE A 205 -11.56 58.43 -14.45
C ILE A 205 -11.66 59.63 -13.48
N LYS A 206 -10.88 59.58 -12.38
CA LYS A 206 -10.84 60.66 -11.39
C LYS A 206 -10.27 61.96 -11.97
N ASP A 207 -9.22 61.87 -12.73
CA ASP A 207 -8.59 63.05 -13.38
C ASP A 207 -9.54 63.69 -14.41
N LEU A 208 -10.42 62.88 -15.07
CA LEU A 208 -11.46 63.39 -15.99
C LEU A 208 -12.67 63.98 -15.27
N GLN A 209 -12.86 63.72 -13.97
CA GLN A 209 -14.03 64.08 -13.21
C GLN A 209 -13.95 65.33 -12.34
N GLU A 210 -12.74 65.91 -12.21
CA GLU A 210 -12.56 67.16 -11.45
C GLU A 210 -13.39 68.35 -11.99
N LEU A 211 -14.19 68.09 -13.05
CA LEU A 211 -14.99 69.13 -13.75
C LEU A 211 -16.48 69.19 -13.39
N ASN A 212 -17.07 68.30 -12.53
CA ASN A 212 -18.53 68.37 -12.22
C ASN A 212 -18.87 67.78 -10.83
N ASP A 213 -18.83 68.59 -9.76
CA ASP A 213 -18.50 68.02 -8.47
C ASP A 213 -19.59 67.81 -7.40
N ASP A 214 -20.65 68.55 -7.33
CA ASP A 214 -21.51 68.53 -6.12
C ASP A 214 -22.46 67.31 -5.97
N GLN A 215 -22.94 66.76 -7.06
CA GLN A 215 -23.85 65.59 -6.97
C GLN A 215 -23.10 64.25 -6.87
N ILE A 216 -21.90 64.23 -7.33
CA ILE A 216 -21.06 63.04 -7.30
C ILE A 216 -20.46 62.79 -5.90
N GLU A 217 -20.21 63.86 -5.16
CA GLU A 217 -19.60 63.80 -3.81
C GLU A 217 -20.56 63.13 -2.79
N LYS A 218 -21.84 63.45 -2.81
CA LYS A 218 -22.82 62.79 -1.95
C LYS A 218 -23.00 61.29 -2.20
N LYS A 219 -22.88 60.88 -3.45
CA LYS A 219 -22.91 59.44 -3.81
C LYS A 219 -21.61 58.74 -3.46
N ARG A 220 -20.49 59.45 -3.46
CA ARG A 220 -19.20 58.93 -3.00
C ARG A 220 -19.16 58.69 -1.51
N GLU A 221 -19.78 59.56 -0.70
CA GLU A 221 -19.92 59.31 0.75
C GLU A 221 -20.67 58.01 1.06
N SER A 222 -21.70 57.69 0.25
CA SER A 222 -22.44 56.43 0.40
C SER A 222 -21.58 55.20 0.06
N ILE A 223 -20.69 55.30 -0.94
CA ILE A 223 -19.74 54.21 -1.27
C ILE A 223 -18.72 54.00 -0.15
N GLU A 224 -18.26 55.07 0.46
CA GLU A 224 -17.27 55.00 1.53
C GLU A 224 -17.83 54.37 2.79
N THR A 225 -19.08 54.69 3.14
CA THR A 225 -19.79 54.03 4.26
C THR A 225 -19.95 52.53 4.05
N HIS A 226 -20.29 52.08 2.86
CA HIS A 226 -20.38 50.66 2.56
C HIS A 226 -19.01 49.97 2.58
N LYS A 227 -17.94 50.62 2.13
CA LYS A 227 -16.57 50.08 2.23
C LYS A 227 -16.09 49.97 3.67
N GLU A 228 -16.38 50.94 4.52
CA GLU A 228 -16.07 50.82 5.95
C GLU A 228 -16.78 49.64 6.60
N GLU A 229 -18.03 49.37 6.19
CA GLU A 229 -18.76 48.20 6.69
C GLU A 229 -18.14 46.89 6.19
N ILE A 230 -17.72 46.81 4.92
CA ILE A 230 -16.99 45.69 4.36
C ILE A 230 -15.67 45.44 5.13
N ASN A 231 -14.92 46.50 5.42
CA ASN A 231 -13.68 46.39 6.17
C ASN A 231 -13.91 45.87 7.61
N LYS A 232 -14.97 46.34 8.26
CA LYS A 232 -15.35 45.82 9.59
C LYS A 232 -15.64 44.32 9.56
N LEU A 233 -16.43 43.88 8.58
CA LEU A 233 -16.75 42.47 8.41
C LEU A 233 -15.52 41.64 8.04
N PHE A 234 -14.61 42.19 7.24
CA PHE A 234 -13.36 41.56 6.86
C PHE A 234 -12.39 41.41 8.06
N ASP A 235 -12.25 42.46 8.86
CA ASP A 235 -11.41 42.41 10.08
C ASP A 235 -12.02 41.49 11.14
N GLU A 236 -13.35 41.46 11.28
CA GLU A 236 -14.03 40.47 12.13
C GLU A 236 -13.74 39.06 11.65
N SER A 237 -13.86 38.80 10.34
CA SER A 237 -13.55 37.48 9.76
C SER A 237 -12.07 37.11 9.94
N LYS A 238 -11.17 38.06 9.80
CA LYS A 238 -9.73 37.89 10.02
C LYS A 238 -9.39 37.57 11.48
N THR A 239 -10.08 38.24 12.42
CA THR A 239 -9.88 37.96 13.86
C THR A 239 -10.44 36.60 14.26
N LEU A 240 -11.62 36.22 13.75
CA LEU A 240 -12.21 34.91 13.97
C LEU A 240 -11.39 33.78 13.34
N GLY A 241 -10.75 34.05 12.19
CA GLY A 241 -9.93 33.09 11.46
C GLY A 241 -8.55 32.87 12.05
N LYS A 242 -8.10 33.73 12.97
CA LYS A 242 -6.77 33.64 13.58
C LYS A 242 -6.60 32.32 14.29
N ASN A 243 -5.71 31.48 13.79
CA ASN A 243 -5.43 30.14 14.29
C ASN A 243 -6.59 29.12 14.21
N LEU A 244 -7.71 29.46 13.56
CA LEU A 244 -8.89 28.58 13.55
C LEU A 244 -8.58 27.23 12.91
N SER A 245 -7.92 27.22 11.75
CA SER A 245 -7.55 25.98 11.03
C SER A 245 -6.55 25.15 11.84
N ALA A 246 -5.57 25.81 12.48
CA ALA A 246 -4.64 25.12 13.36
C ALA A 246 -5.35 24.53 14.58
N SER A 247 -6.29 25.31 15.17
CA SER A 247 -7.09 24.84 16.31
C SER A 247 -8.01 23.68 15.91
N ILE A 248 -8.66 23.75 14.75
CA ILE A 248 -9.48 22.65 14.23
C ILE A 248 -8.58 21.41 14.00
N SER A 249 -7.44 21.58 13.34
CA SER A 249 -6.51 20.48 13.08
C SER A 249 -5.97 19.85 14.38
N THR A 250 -5.71 20.67 15.40
CA THR A 250 -5.27 20.17 16.71
C THR A 250 -6.36 19.36 17.40
N GLU A 251 -7.59 19.90 17.43
CA GLU A 251 -8.73 19.21 18.03
C GLU A 251 -9.13 17.95 17.23
N GLU A 252 -9.02 17.96 15.91
CA GLU A 252 -9.25 16.78 15.08
C GLU A 252 -8.19 15.70 15.32
N LYS A 253 -6.92 16.08 15.49
CA LYS A 253 -5.85 15.15 15.89
C LYS A 253 -6.14 14.56 17.27
N HIS A 254 -6.50 15.42 18.23
CA HIS A 254 -6.83 14.99 19.58
C HIS A 254 -8.05 14.05 19.58
N SER A 255 -9.09 14.37 18.82
CA SER A 255 -10.23 13.48 18.60
C SER A 255 -9.80 12.13 18.02
N GLY A 256 -8.90 12.15 17.03
CA GLY A 256 -8.34 10.94 16.43
C GLY A 256 -7.54 10.08 17.41
N GLU A 257 -6.79 10.72 18.33
CA GLU A 257 -6.04 10.02 19.39
C GLU A 257 -6.97 9.39 20.42
N ILE A 258 -8.02 10.11 20.82
CA ILE A 258 -9.04 9.59 21.74
C ILE A 258 -9.76 8.40 21.12
N ILE A 259 -10.18 8.51 19.86
CA ILE A 259 -10.84 7.40 19.13
C ILE A 259 -9.93 6.17 19.07
N LYS A 260 -8.64 6.36 18.79
CA LYS A 260 -7.65 5.26 18.80
C LYS A 260 -7.55 4.60 20.18
N LYS A 261 -7.45 5.42 21.22
CA LYS A 261 -7.39 4.90 22.61
C LYS A 261 -8.67 4.15 22.98
N LEU A 262 -9.82 4.70 22.65
CA LEU A 262 -11.11 4.02 22.85
C LEU A 262 -11.16 2.69 22.14
N SER A 263 -10.76 2.64 20.86
CA SER A 263 -10.72 1.39 20.08
C SER A 263 -9.76 0.36 20.68
N GLN A 264 -8.64 0.79 21.27
CA GLN A 264 -7.73 -0.09 22.00
C GLN A 264 -8.37 -0.64 23.28
N LEU A 265 -9.02 0.23 24.04
CA LEU A 265 -9.69 -0.17 25.28
C LEU A 265 -10.88 -1.09 24.98
N ASP A 266 -11.65 -0.81 23.91
CA ASP A 266 -12.73 -1.70 23.45
C ASP A 266 -12.19 -3.09 23.07
N SER A 267 -10.99 -3.15 22.44
CA SER A 267 -10.35 -4.44 22.13
C SER A 267 -9.93 -5.19 23.40
N TYR A 268 -9.50 -4.48 24.44
CA TYR A 268 -9.22 -5.09 25.74
C TYR A 268 -10.49 -5.55 26.42
N ASP A 269 -11.59 -4.79 26.33
CA ASP A 269 -12.90 -5.22 26.87
C ASP A 269 -13.38 -6.52 26.21
N MET A 270 -13.26 -6.61 24.88
CA MET A 270 -13.53 -7.86 24.15
C MET A 270 -12.66 -9.01 24.65
N SER A 271 -11.34 -8.75 24.81
CA SER A 271 -10.41 -9.78 25.33
C SER A 271 -10.74 -10.21 26.75
N PHE A 272 -11.17 -9.28 27.61
CA PHE A 272 -11.62 -9.63 28.97
C PHE A 272 -12.92 -10.43 28.94
N ASN A 273 -13.86 -10.07 28.05
CA ASN A 273 -15.09 -10.83 27.87
C ASN A 273 -14.81 -12.28 27.40
N ASP A 274 -13.90 -12.44 26.44
CA ASP A 274 -13.51 -13.77 25.96
C ASP A 274 -12.82 -14.60 27.05
N LYS A 275 -11.95 -13.98 27.85
CA LYS A 275 -11.31 -14.63 29.00
C LYS A 275 -12.33 -15.03 30.06
N ILE A 276 -13.27 -14.14 30.39
CA ILE A 276 -14.35 -14.48 31.33
C ILE A 276 -15.15 -15.67 30.81
N LYS A 277 -15.49 -15.65 29.51
CA LYS A 277 -16.23 -16.74 28.87
C LYS A 277 -15.46 -18.07 28.98
N SER A 278 -14.17 -18.06 28.69
CA SER A 278 -13.35 -19.27 28.79
C SER A 278 -13.23 -19.78 30.24
N LEU A 279 -13.12 -18.85 31.22
CA LEU A 279 -13.09 -19.22 32.63
C LEU A 279 -14.44 -19.79 33.10
N VAL A 280 -15.55 -19.27 32.58
CA VAL A 280 -16.89 -19.81 32.84
C VAL A 280 -17.06 -21.19 32.22
N GLU A 281 -16.56 -21.38 30.98
CA GLU A 281 -16.59 -22.72 30.33
C GLU A 281 -15.72 -23.73 31.07
N GLU A 282 -14.52 -23.31 31.54
CA GLU A 282 -13.62 -24.14 32.33
C GLU A 282 -14.23 -24.43 33.73
N SER A 283 -14.89 -23.43 34.34
CA SER A 283 -15.60 -23.62 35.62
C SER A 283 -16.72 -24.68 35.46
N ARG A 284 -17.55 -24.52 34.42
CA ARG A 284 -18.61 -25.49 34.10
C ARG A 284 -18.05 -26.89 33.85
N PHE A 285 -16.91 -26.98 33.15
CA PHE A 285 -16.27 -28.27 32.92
C PHE A 285 -15.96 -28.97 34.24
N TYR A 286 -15.41 -28.25 35.22
CA TYR A 286 -15.13 -28.84 36.55
C TYR A 286 -16.37 -28.98 37.43
N GLU A 287 -17.41 -28.19 37.22
CA GLU A 287 -18.69 -28.32 37.93
C GLU A 287 -19.48 -29.56 37.47
N ASP A 288 -19.54 -29.79 36.14
CA ASP A 288 -20.41 -30.77 35.50
C ASP A 288 -19.76 -32.17 35.37
N ASN A 289 -18.43 -32.30 35.57
CA ASN A 289 -17.75 -33.57 35.34
C ASN A 289 -17.00 -34.04 36.60
N ASP A 290 -17.30 -35.25 37.04
CA ASP A 290 -16.58 -35.97 38.10
C ASP A 290 -15.49 -36.90 37.52
N GLN A 291 -15.52 -37.13 36.22
CA GLN A 291 -14.51 -37.85 35.45
C GLN A 291 -14.14 -37.06 34.20
N CYS A 292 -12.87 -37.06 33.87
CA CYS A 292 -12.40 -36.34 32.67
C CYS A 292 -12.94 -37.03 31.39
N PRO A 293 -13.76 -36.36 30.57
CA PRO A 293 -14.34 -36.97 29.37
C PRO A 293 -13.32 -37.29 28.26
N THR A 294 -12.05 -36.89 28.46
CA THR A 294 -10.97 -37.12 27.46
C THR A 294 -10.09 -38.33 27.84
N CYS A 295 -9.94 -38.64 29.14
CA CYS A 295 -9.03 -39.69 29.60
C CYS A 295 -9.65 -40.63 30.66
N ASP A 296 -10.93 -40.50 30.96
CA ASP A 296 -11.72 -41.30 31.92
C ASP A 296 -11.14 -41.37 33.36
N GLN A 297 -10.20 -40.50 33.71
CA GLN A 297 -9.66 -40.41 35.06
C GLN A 297 -10.61 -39.63 35.95
N SER A 298 -10.82 -40.12 37.19
CA SER A 298 -11.61 -39.43 38.21
C SER A 298 -10.93 -38.13 38.62
N ILE A 299 -11.70 -37.09 38.65
CA ILE A 299 -11.24 -35.77 39.15
C ILE A 299 -11.45 -35.76 40.66
N GLU A 300 -10.35 -35.74 41.43
CA GLU A 300 -10.40 -35.67 42.87
C GLU A 300 -11.13 -34.39 43.34
N GLU A 301 -12.08 -34.54 44.26
CA GLU A 301 -12.91 -33.43 44.75
C GLU A 301 -12.09 -32.27 45.32
N GLU A 302 -10.97 -32.56 45.96
CA GLU A 302 -10.05 -31.56 46.50
C GLU A 302 -9.43 -30.72 45.38
N LYS A 303 -8.97 -31.34 44.31
CA LYS A 303 -8.42 -30.67 43.13
C LYS A 303 -9.50 -29.92 42.34
N LYS A 304 -10.73 -30.44 42.32
CA LYS A 304 -11.88 -29.76 41.71
C LYS A 304 -12.21 -28.46 42.46
N ALA A 305 -12.26 -28.54 43.79
CA ALA A 305 -12.54 -27.39 44.67
C ALA A 305 -11.41 -26.32 44.58
N GLU A 306 -10.16 -26.76 44.57
CA GLU A 306 -9.00 -25.88 44.41
C GLU A 306 -9.02 -25.18 43.05
N LYS A 307 -9.31 -25.90 41.96
CA LYS A 307 -9.42 -25.36 40.62
C LYS A 307 -10.58 -24.37 40.51
N LEU A 308 -11.74 -24.68 41.04
CA LEU A 308 -12.91 -23.80 41.03
C LEU A 308 -12.67 -22.52 41.83
N SER A 309 -11.96 -22.59 42.97
CA SER A 309 -11.55 -21.43 43.73
C SER A 309 -10.59 -20.53 42.93
N LEU A 310 -9.60 -21.15 42.31
CA LEU A 310 -8.60 -20.44 41.50
C LEU A 310 -9.21 -19.76 40.25
N LEU A 311 -10.22 -20.39 39.64
CA LEU A 311 -10.98 -19.83 38.54
C LEU A 311 -11.84 -18.64 38.98
N LYS A 312 -12.47 -18.76 40.19
CA LYS A 312 -13.22 -17.64 40.79
C LYS A 312 -12.34 -16.43 41.10
N ASP A 313 -11.16 -16.68 41.65
CA ASP A 313 -10.22 -15.60 41.96
C ASP A 313 -9.75 -14.89 40.66
N LYS A 314 -9.40 -15.67 39.64
CA LYS A 314 -9.05 -15.13 38.31
C LYS A 314 -10.21 -14.36 37.66
N ALA A 315 -11.43 -14.90 37.77
CA ALA A 315 -12.61 -14.21 37.24
C ALA A 315 -12.84 -12.87 37.95
N LYS A 316 -12.63 -12.85 39.28
CA LYS A 316 -12.74 -11.63 40.08
C LYS A 316 -11.66 -10.60 39.75
N GLU A 317 -10.42 -11.05 39.52
CA GLU A 317 -9.33 -10.16 39.03
C GLU A 317 -9.65 -9.52 37.68
N ILE A 318 -10.13 -10.34 36.75
CA ILE A 318 -10.52 -9.84 35.41
C ILE A 318 -11.73 -8.90 35.53
N GLN A 319 -12.68 -9.22 36.43
CA GLN A 319 -13.84 -8.38 36.67
C GLN A 319 -13.42 -6.99 37.21
N ASN A 320 -12.52 -6.95 38.19
CA ASN A 320 -11.99 -5.70 38.71
C ASN A 320 -11.24 -4.90 37.64
N ALA A 321 -10.38 -5.60 36.85
CA ALA A 321 -9.69 -4.96 35.73
C ALA A 321 -10.66 -4.42 34.66
N LYS A 322 -11.78 -5.09 34.45
CA LYS A 322 -12.84 -4.65 33.56
C LYS A 322 -13.58 -3.42 34.10
N GLU A 323 -13.81 -3.35 35.40
CA GLU A 323 -14.42 -2.17 36.03
C GLU A 323 -13.50 -0.94 35.89
N ASP A 324 -12.19 -1.11 36.10
CA ASP A 324 -11.23 -0.04 35.89
C ASP A 324 -11.10 0.35 34.42
N LEU A 325 -11.17 -0.63 33.51
CA LEU A 325 -11.22 -0.39 32.07
C LEU A 325 -12.46 0.43 31.70
N THR A 326 -13.62 0.07 32.25
CA THR A 326 -14.88 0.79 32.01
C THR A 326 -14.80 2.23 32.47
N LYS A 327 -14.21 2.50 33.65
CA LYS A 327 -13.98 3.87 34.12
C LYS A 327 -13.12 4.66 33.11
N ASN A 328 -12.02 4.06 32.67
CA ASN A 328 -11.14 4.69 31.68
C ASN A 328 -11.87 4.97 30.34
N ILE A 329 -12.73 4.05 29.91
CA ILE A 329 -13.57 4.23 28.72
C ILE A 329 -14.55 5.40 28.93
N ASP A 330 -15.18 5.49 30.11
CA ASP A 330 -16.14 6.55 30.41
C ASP A 330 -15.45 7.91 30.51
N GLU A 331 -14.26 7.98 31.10
CA GLU A 331 -13.43 9.19 31.13
C GLU A 331 -13.08 9.65 29.72
N LEU A 332 -12.59 8.73 28.88
CA LEU A 332 -12.25 9.04 27.49
C LEU A 332 -13.47 9.42 26.65
N LYS A 333 -14.64 8.82 26.90
CA LYS A 333 -15.90 9.25 26.29
C LYS A 333 -16.27 10.66 26.73
N GLY A 334 -16.05 11.00 28.00
CA GLY A 334 -16.20 12.37 28.50
C GLY A 334 -15.28 13.36 27.80
N GLU A 335 -14.01 12.99 27.62
CA GLU A 335 -13.05 13.79 26.86
C GLU A 335 -13.47 13.91 25.39
N GLN A 336 -13.90 12.83 24.76
CA GLN A 336 -14.43 12.83 23.40
C GLN A 336 -15.58 13.81 23.23
N GLN A 337 -16.51 13.83 24.20
CA GLN A 337 -17.63 14.77 24.20
C GLN A 337 -17.14 16.22 24.30
N ASN A 338 -16.16 16.48 25.15
CA ASN A 338 -15.56 17.81 25.30
C ASN A 338 -14.87 18.28 24.01
N VAL A 339 -14.08 17.43 23.39
CA VAL A 339 -13.43 17.72 22.10
C VAL A 339 -14.47 17.92 20.99
N SER A 340 -15.53 17.12 20.96
CA SER A 340 -16.65 17.29 20.03
C SER A 340 -17.34 18.65 20.21
N ASN A 341 -17.57 19.07 21.46
CA ASN A 341 -18.14 20.38 21.78
C ASN A 341 -17.20 21.53 21.36
N SER A 342 -15.89 21.34 21.57
CA SER A 342 -14.86 22.29 21.11
C SER A 342 -14.86 22.41 19.58
N LEU A 343 -14.86 21.29 18.88
CA LEU A 343 -14.94 21.26 17.41
C LEU A 343 -16.22 21.93 16.90
N ASN A 344 -17.36 21.71 17.55
CA ASN A 344 -18.60 22.37 17.18
C ASN A 344 -18.52 23.90 17.34
N LYS A 345 -17.92 24.39 18.43
CA LYS A 345 -17.68 25.83 18.61
C LYS A 345 -16.74 26.40 17.55
N LEU A 346 -15.70 25.67 17.19
CA LEU A 346 -14.78 26.09 16.13
C LEU A 346 -15.47 26.10 14.76
N ARG A 347 -16.29 25.09 14.46
CA ARG A 347 -17.13 25.04 13.24
C ARG A 347 -18.15 26.17 13.19
N GLN A 348 -18.74 26.52 14.33
CA GLN A 348 -19.62 27.70 14.41
C GLN A 348 -18.87 29.00 14.09
N LYS A 349 -17.61 29.14 14.55
CA LYS A 349 -16.77 30.28 14.16
C LYS A 349 -16.48 30.28 12.66
N GLN A 350 -16.20 29.11 12.10
CA GLN A 350 -16.01 28.97 10.66
C GLN A 350 -17.27 29.33 9.87
N GLN A 351 -18.43 28.93 10.37
CA GLN A 351 -19.71 29.24 9.75
C GLN A 351 -20.02 30.74 9.77
N LYS A 352 -19.62 31.44 10.88
CA LYS A 352 -19.77 32.89 11.00
C LYS A 352 -18.86 33.63 10.00
N ILE A 353 -17.65 33.15 9.78
CA ILE A 353 -16.73 33.67 8.76
C ILE A 353 -17.38 33.56 7.35
N ASN A 354 -17.97 32.42 7.04
CA ASN A 354 -18.66 32.24 5.77
C ASN A 354 -19.83 33.22 5.61
N SER A 355 -20.64 33.40 6.66
CA SER A 355 -21.73 34.38 6.66
C SER A 355 -21.25 35.83 6.46
N ASN A 356 -20.13 36.21 7.09
CA ASN A 356 -19.54 37.53 6.90
C ASN A 356 -19.05 37.71 5.45
N ASN A 357 -18.46 36.67 4.84
CA ASN A 357 -18.05 36.71 3.44
C ASN A 357 -19.25 36.86 2.47
N ASP A 358 -20.36 36.22 2.78
CA ASP A 358 -21.60 36.37 2.03
C ASP A 358 -22.14 37.79 2.13
N ALA A 359 -22.12 38.39 3.33
CA ALA A 359 -22.54 39.80 3.55
C ALA A 359 -21.61 40.78 2.81
N ILE A 360 -20.28 40.55 2.84
CA ILE A 360 -19.30 41.33 2.06
C ILE A 360 -19.62 41.26 0.56
N THR A 361 -19.98 40.08 0.07
CA THR A 361 -20.38 39.89 -1.33
C THR A 361 -21.64 40.69 -1.71
N LEU A 362 -22.59 40.77 -0.78
CA LEU A 362 -23.82 41.57 -0.97
C LEU A 362 -23.52 43.07 -1.00
N LEU A 363 -22.76 43.58 -0.03
CA LEU A 363 -22.37 44.99 0.04
C LEU A 363 -21.53 45.38 -1.18
N GLN A 364 -20.66 44.52 -1.70
CA GLN A 364 -19.92 44.74 -2.94
C GLN A 364 -20.85 44.91 -4.16
N LYS A 365 -21.95 44.15 -4.19
CA LYS A 365 -22.99 44.31 -5.24
C LYS A 365 -23.69 45.68 -5.14
N GLU A 366 -23.99 46.16 -3.92
CA GLU A 366 -24.58 47.48 -3.71
C GLU A 366 -23.62 48.60 -4.08
N VAL A 367 -22.35 48.51 -3.68
CA VAL A 367 -21.27 49.45 -4.11
C VAL A 367 -21.19 49.52 -5.64
N ASN A 368 -21.28 48.34 -6.31
CA ASN A 368 -21.28 48.32 -7.77
C ASN A 368 -22.54 48.96 -8.41
N LYS A 369 -23.70 48.91 -7.74
CA LYS A 369 -24.91 49.56 -8.20
C LYS A 369 -24.82 51.07 -8.12
N VAL A 370 -24.41 51.62 -6.98
CA VAL A 370 -24.24 53.07 -6.79
C VAL A 370 -23.15 53.62 -7.73
N GLN A 371 -22.08 52.84 -7.98
CA GLN A 371 -21.05 53.18 -8.94
C GLN A 371 -21.60 53.30 -10.37
N LYS A 372 -22.53 52.39 -10.77
CA LYS A 372 -23.22 52.49 -12.08
C LYS A 372 -24.11 53.73 -12.19
N GLU A 373 -24.72 54.17 -11.09
CA GLU A 373 -25.50 55.40 -11.06
C GLU A 373 -24.61 56.64 -11.19
N ILE A 374 -23.45 56.66 -10.54
CA ILE A 374 -22.40 57.71 -10.76
C ILE A 374 -21.93 57.67 -12.21
N ASP A 375 -21.70 56.47 -12.75
CA ASP A 375 -21.26 56.27 -14.12
C ASP A 375 -22.32 56.82 -15.14
N GLY A 376 -23.60 56.63 -14.82
CA GLY A 376 -24.73 57.16 -15.60
C GLY A 376 -24.79 58.70 -15.58
N LEU A 377 -24.55 59.33 -14.43
CA LEU A 377 -24.48 60.77 -14.26
C LEU A 377 -23.28 61.42 -14.96
N GLN A 378 -22.14 60.72 -15.00
CA GLN A 378 -20.89 61.15 -15.64
C GLN A 378 -20.85 60.78 -17.12
N GLY A 379 -21.69 59.86 -17.59
CA GLY A 379 -21.76 59.38 -18.98
C GLY A 379 -22.29 60.41 -19.98
N GLN A 380 -22.63 61.60 -19.50
CA GLN A 380 -22.97 62.74 -20.41
C GLN A 380 -21.75 63.34 -21.11
N THR A 381 -20.53 62.95 -20.74
CA THR A 381 -19.29 63.27 -21.49
C THR A 381 -18.72 61.98 -22.08
N GLY A 382 -18.66 61.85 -23.41
CA GLY A 382 -18.41 60.61 -24.17
C GLY A 382 -17.18 59.80 -23.77
N ASP A 383 -16.09 60.45 -23.36
CA ASP A 383 -14.82 59.75 -22.99
C ASP A 383 -14.84 59.14 -21.58
N VAL A 384 -15.58 59.76 -20.64
CA VAL A 384 -15.77 59.24 -19.28
C VAL A 384 -16.63 57.99 -19.30
N SER A 385 -17.65 57.93 -20.18
CA SER A 385 -18.55 56.78 -20.35
C SER A 385 -17.79 55.55 -20.86
N LYS A 386 -16.84 55.72 -21.80
CA LYS A 386 -15.98 54.64 -22.29
C LYS A 386 -15.07 54.10 -21.21
N ALA A 387 -14.33 55.02 -20.54
CA ALA A 387 -13.38 54.64 -19.48
C ALA A 387 -14.08 53.86 -18.34
N LYS A 388 -15.31 54.17 -18.01
CA LYS A 388 -16.10 53.47 -16.98
C LYS A 388 -16.58 52.12 -17.42
N ARG A 389 -16.96 51.93 -18.68
CA ARG A 389 -17.28 50.61 -19.23
C ARG A 389 -16.06 49.68 -19.17
N GLU A 390 -14.88 50.20 -19.47
CA GLU A 390 -13.63 49.46 -19.35
C GLU A 390 -13.35 49.04 -17.89
N LEU A 391 -13.53 49.95 -16.92
CA LEU A 391 -13.36 49.63 -15.51
C LEU A 391 -14.33 48.55 -15.05
N THR A 392 -15.60 48.58 -15.50
CA THR A 392 -16.61 47.57 -15.19
C THR A 392 -16.20 46.19 -15.77
N LEU A 393 -15.65 46.19 -17.00
CA LEU A 393 -15.13 44.94 -17.61
C LEU A 393 -13.94 44.39 -16.84
N LEU A 394 -13.00 45.25 -16.43
CA LEU A 394 -11.85 44.84 -15.61
C LEU A 394 -12.29 44.27 -14.27
N ARG A 395 -13.31 44.84 -13.61
CA ARG A 395 -13.89 44.31 -12.37
C ARG A 395 -14.47 42.92 -12.58
N LYS A 396 -15.30 42.76 -13.61
CA LYS A 396 -15.90 41.45 -13.96
C LYS A 396 -14.82 40.37 -14.22
N ASN A 397 -13.75 40.77 -14.94
CA ASN A 397 -12.65 39.85 -15.20
C ASN A 397 -11.88 39.49 -13.91
N LYS A 398 -11.71 40.45 -13.00
CA LYS A 398 -11.09 40.23 -11.70
C LYS A 398 -11.94 39.26 -10.84
N ASP A 399 -13.25 39.48 -10.80
CA ASP A 399 -14.17 38.62 -10.02
C ASP A 399 -14.16 37.18 -10.57
N ALA A 400 -14.22 37.01 -11.89
CA ALA A 400 -14.08 35.71 -12.53
C ALA A 400 -12.73 35.04 -12.25
N SER A 401 -11.64 35.82 -12.23
CA SER A 401 -10.30 35.30 -11.86
C SER A 401 -10.24 34.94 -10.36
N THR A 402 -10.94 35.69 -9.52
CA THR A 402 -11.02 35.40 -8.07
C THR A 402 -11.83 34.12 -7.80
N GLU A 403 -12.94 33.92 -8.53
CA GLU A 403 -13.72 32.70 -8.47
C GLU A 403 -12.90 31.46 -8.87
N LYS A 404 -12.19 31.54 -10.00
CA LYS A 404 -11.23 30.50 -10.41
C LYS A 404 -10.16 30.22 -9.36
N LYS A 405 -9.62 31.28 -8.73
CA LYS A 405 -8.68 31.11 -7.62
C LYS A 405 -9.29 30.31 -6.47
N LEU A 406 -10.55 30.58 -6.10
CA LEU A 406 -11.24 29.85 -5.04
C LEU A 406 -11.41 28.37 -5.40
N GLU A 407 -11.82 28.08 -6.64
CA GLU A 407 -11.93 26.69 -7.13
C GLU A 407 -10.59 25.94 -7.01
N TYR A 408 -9.47 26.56 -7.44
CA TYR A 408 -8.17 25.93 -7.33
C TYR A 408 -7.68 25.77 -5.89
N VAL A 409 -8.01 26.71 -5.00
CA VAL A 409 -7.70 26.60 -3.56
C VAL A 409 -8.49 25.46 -2.93
N GLU A 410 -9.76 25.35 -3.27
CA GLU A 410 -10.61 24.26 -2.79
C GLU A 410 -10.10 22.91 -3.29
N GLU A 411 -9.84 22.77 -4.59
CA GLU A 411 -9.28 21.54 -5.17
C GLU A 411 -7.95 21.18 -4.51
N ARG A 412 -7.08 22.16 -4.28
CA ARG A 412 -5.82 21.95 -3.57
C ARG A 412 -6.04 21.41 -2.16
N THR A 413 -7.00 21.97 -1.44
CA THR A 413 -7.31 21.55 -0.07
C THR A 413 -7.79 20.09 -0.04
N TYR A 414 -8.70 19.72 -0.95
CA TYR A 414 -9.11 18.31 -1.10
C TYR A 414 -7.94 17.41 -1.44
N ASN A 415 -7.10 17.83 -2.37
CA ASN A 415 -5.94 17.06 -2.78
C ASN A 415 -4.91 16.89 -1.66
N GLU A 416 -4.74 17.87 -0.79
CA GLU A 416 -3.89 17.78 0.40
C GLU A 416 -4.42 16.70 1.37
N VAL A 417 -5.71 16.68 1.64
CA VAL A 417 -6.34 15.65 2.48
C VAL A 417 -6.21 14.26 1.85
N ILE A 418 -6.50 14.14 0.55
CA ILE A 418 -6.33 12.88 -0.18
C ILE A 418 -4.87 12.44 -0.13
N GLY A 419 -3.93 13.37 -0.26
CA GLY A 419 -2.49 13.12 -0.17
C GLY A 419 -2.09 12.52 1.17
N GLU A 420 -2.61 13.04 2.27
CA GLU A 420 -2.39 12.46 3.61
C GLU A 420 -2.95 11.04 3.72
N MET A 421 -4.14 10.80 3.17
CA MET A 421 -4.75 9.46 3.16
C MET A 421 -3.95 8.46 2.32
N LEU A 422 -3.30 8.91 1.24
CA LEU A 422 -2.51 8.06 0.33
C LEU A 422 -1.07 7.82 0.79
N LYS A 423 -0.62 8.51 1.85
CA LYS A 423 0.69 8.23 2.48
C LYS A 423 0.74 6.81 3.02
N ASP A 424 1.95 6.33 3.24
CA ASP A 424 2.18 4.98 3.77
C ASP A 424 1.53 4.77 5.14
N THR A 425 1.42 5.82 5.96
CA THR A 425 0.73 5.82 7.26
C THR A 425 -0.80 5.89 7.16
N GLY A 426 -1.34 6.15 5.97
CA GLY A 426 -2.78 6.30 5.72
C GLY A 426 -3.49 4.98 5.42
N ILE A 427 -4.21 4.96 4.29
CA ILE A 427 -5.06 3.82 3.86
C ILE A 427 -4.25 2.53 3.72
N LYS A 428 -3.04 2.59 3.17
CA LYS A 428 -2.19 1.41 2.99
C LYS A 428 -1.95 0.68 4.32
N THR A 429 -1.55 1.42 5.36
CA THR A 429 -1.35 0.84 6.69
C THR A 429 -2.64 0.28 7.27
N LYS A 430 -3.79 0.94 7.07
CA LYS A 430 -5.08 0.40 7.52
C LYS A 430 -5.41 -0.93 6.84
N VAL A 431 -5.16 -1.04 5.53
CA VAL A 431 -5.36 -2.30 4.80
C VAL A 431 -4.42 -3.37 5.33
N ILE A 432 -3.13 -3.08 5.46
CA ILE A 432 -2.14 -4.02 6.00
C ILE A 432 -2.57 -4.53 7.38
N LYS A 433 -2.99 -3.65 8.28
CA LYS A 433 -3.47 -4.00 9.63
C LYS A 433 -4.61 -5.02 9.63
N GLN A 434 -5.51 -4.95 8.66
CA GLN A 434 -6.61 -5.91 8.53
C GLN A 434 -6.12 -7.31 8.15
N TYR A 435 -5.00 -7.42 7.42
CA TYR A 435 -4.44 -8.70 6.98
C TYR A 435 -3.41 -9.29 7.94
N LEU A 436 -2.78 -8.47 8.80
CA LEU A 436 -1.79 -8.95 9.77
C LEU A 436 -2.25 -10.11 10.65
N PRO A 437 -3.48 -10.11 11.22
CA PRO A 437 -3.95 -11.24 12.00
C PRO A 437 -4.05 -12.55 11.18
N VAL A 438 -4.46 -12.43 9.91
CA VAL A 438 -4.54 -13.59 9.00
C VAL A 438 -3.13 -14.07 8.65
N MET A 439 -2.21 -13.17 8.34
CA MET A 439 -0.81 -13.49 8.07
C MET A 439 -0.18 -14.21 9.25
N ASN A 440 -0.28 -13.64 10.46
CA ASN A 440 0.27 -14.22 11.67
C ASN A 440 -0.33 -15.61 11.97
N ARG A 441 -1.62 -15.80 11.74
CA ARG A 441 -2.28 -17.10 11.89
C ARG A 441 -1.73 -18.13 10.90
N LEU A 442 -1.60 -17.76 9.62
CA LEU A 442 -1.08 -18.64 8.58
C LEU A 442 0.36 -19.03 8.85
N ILE A 443 1.22 -18.06 9.19
CA ILE A 443 2.63 -18.32 9.54
C ILE A 443 2.70 -19.36 10.66
N ASN A 444 2.00 -19.13 11.75
CA ASN A 444 2.02 -20.04 12.89
C ASN A 444 1.44 -21.43 12.54
N SER A 445 0.42 -21.49 11.69
CA SER A 445 -0.13 -22.75 11.20
C SER A 445 0.89 -23.55 10.39
N TYR A 446 1.61 -22.90 9.47
CA TYR A 446 2.67 -23.56 8.69
C TYR A 446 3.86 -23.96 9.56
N LEU A 447 4.24 -23.13 10.54
CA LEU A 447 5.31 -23.48 11.49
C LEU A 447 4.96 -24.73 12.29
N GLN A 448 3.70 -24.88 12.71
CA GLN A 448 3.23 -26.10 13.40
C GLN A 448 3.31 -27.32 12.49
N VAL A 449 2.92 -27.23 11.23
CA VAL A 449 3.03 -28.35 10.28
C VAL A 449 4.49 -28.73 10.02
N LEU A 450 5.40 -27.74 10.04
CA LEU A 450 6.85 -27.94 9.90
C LEU A 450 7.51 -28.43 11.21
N ASP A 451 6.72 -28.80 12.22
CA ASP A 451 7.19 -29.25 13.53
C ASP A 451 8.10 -28.21 14.24
N PHE A 452 7.72 -26.93 14.08
CA PHE A 452 8.44 -25.82 14.69
C PHE A 452 7.50 -25.00 15.60
N PHE A 453 7.48 -25.34 16.87
CA PHE A 453 6.52 -24.84 17.85
C PHE A 453 6.97 -23.53 18.48
N VAL A 454 6.93 -22.47 17.72
CA VAL A 454 7.16 -21.10 18.16
C VAL A 454 5.91 -20.26 17.91
N SER A 455 5.78 -19.16 18.62
CA SER A 455 4.78 -18.13 18.33
C SER A 455 5.47 -17.00 17.55
N PHE A 456 5.22 -16.94 16.27
CA PHE A 456 5.70 -15.87 15.38
C PHE A 456 4.66 -14.78 15.30
N HIS A 457 5.08 -13.55 15.50
CA HIS A 457 4.25 -12.36 15.37
C HIS A 457 4.95 -11.31 14.54
N LEU A 458 4.29 -10.83 13.51
CA LEU A 458 4.71 -9.72 12.66
C LEU A 458 3.86 -8.50 13.02
N ASP A 459 4.52 -7.37 13.30
CA ASP A 459 3.87 -6.10 13.62
C ASP A 459 3.55 -5.28 12.34
N GLU A 460 2.97 -4.10 12.49
CA GLU A 460 2.60 -3.18 11.41
C GLU A 460 3.79 -2.61 10.66
N ASN A 461 4.96 -2.62 11.28
CA ASN A 461 6.23 -2.19 10.70
C ASN A 461 7.01 -3.37 10.10
N PHE A 462 6.40 -4.57 10.09
CA PHE A 462 7.01 -5.81 9.65
C PHE A 462 8.27 -6.20 10.46
N ASN A 463 8.30 -5.82 11.74
CA ASN A 463 9.26 -6.37 12.68
C ASN A 463 8.70 -7.67 13.25
N GLU A 464 9.56 -8.66 13.40
CA GLU A 464 9.18 -9.93 13.96
C GLU A 464 9.39 -9.96 15.48
N THR A 465 8.52 -10.69 16.15
CA THR A 465 8.69 -11.15 17.52
C THR A 465 8.42 -12.64 17.55
N ILE A 466 9.44 -13.44 17.86
CA ILE A 466 9.33 -14.89 17.89
C ILE A 466 9.49 -15.32 19.34
N ARG A 467 8.51 -16.06 19.86
CA ARG A 467 8.51 -16.58 21.23
C ARG A 467 8.55 -18.09 21.22
N SER A 468 9.44 -18.67 21.98
CA SER A 468 9.49 -20.11 22.24
C SER A 468 8.87 -20.44 23.60
N ARG A 469 8.50 -21.70 23.82
CA ARG A 469 7.91 -22.17 25.09
C ARG A 469 8.78 -21.87 26.35
N HIS A 470 10.07 -21.66 26.17
CA HIS A 470 11.04 -21.52 27.26
C HIS A 470 11.87 -20.24 27.21
N ARG A 471 11.61 -19.32 26.27
CA ARG A 471 12.40 -18.08 26.10
C ARG A 471 11.52 -16.92 25.65
N ASP A 472 11.80 -15.73 26.19
CA ASP A 472 10.87 -14.61 26.14
C ASP A 472 10.74 -13.90 24.78
N SER A 473 11.80 -13.77 23.99
CA SER A 473 11.70 -13.28 22.61
C SER A 473 13.02 -13.45 21.85
N PHE A 474 12.93 -13.81 20.60
CA PHE A 474 14.07 -13.96 19.68
C PHE A 474 13.87 -13.13 18.44
N ASN A 475 14.99 -12.80 17.80
CA ASN A 475 15.03 -12.30 16.44
C ASN A 475 15.25 -13.47 15.48
N TYR A 476 14.82 -13.33 14.24
CA TYR A 476 15.10 -14.29 13.17
C TYR A 476 16.59 -14.68 13.08
N ALA A 477 17.49 -13.72 13.29
CA ALA A 477 18.94 -13.96 13.23
C ALA A 477 19.47 -14.94 14.29
N SER A 478 18.73 -15.12 15.39
CA SER A 478 19.14 -15.96 16.53
C SER A 478 18.90 -17.46 16.33
N PHE A 479 18.22 -17.83 15.25
CA PHE A 479 17.86 -19.21 14.96
C PHE A 479 18.95 -19.92 14.14
N SER A 480 19.03 -21.24 14.27
CA SER A 480 19.85 -22.10 13.42
C SER A 480 19.38 -22.04 11.95
N GLU A 481 20.22 -22.43 11.01
CA GLU A 481 19.86 -22.40 9.58
C GLU A 481 18.63 -23.30 9.27
N GLY A 482 18.48 -24.45 9.94
CA GLY A 482 17.32 -25.32 9.78
C GLY A 482 16.02 -24.69 10.30
N GLU A 483 16.08 -23.99 11.43
CA GLU A 483 14.94 -23.25 11.99
C GLU A 483 14.59 -22.03 11.12
N LYS A 484 15.58 -21.28 10.64
CA LYS A 484 15.39 -20.20 9.69
C LYS A 484 14.69 -20.70 8.43
N GLN A 485 15.11 -21.83 7.89
CA GLN A 485 14.50 -22.41 6.70
C GLN A 485 13.02 -22.78 6.93
N ARG A 486 12.65 -23.30 8.11
CA ARG A 486 11.26 -23.55 8.46
C ARG A 486 10.45 -22.25 8.53
N ILE A 487 11.04 -21.17 9.09
CA ILE A 487 10.40 -19.85 9.11
C ILE A 487 10.22 -19.32 7.66
N ASP A 488 11.24 -19.42 6.83
CA ASP A 488 11.20 -18.94 5.44
C ASP A 488 10.18 -19.71 4.60
N LEU A 489 10.06 -21.02 4.80
CA LEU A 489 9.00 -21.83 4.20
C LEU A 489 7.61 -21.41 4.66
N ALA A 490 7.44 -21.20 5.96
CA ALA A 490 6.15 -20.75 6.51
C ALA A 490 5.75 -19.38 5.95
N LEU A 491 6.71 -18.46 5.82
CA LEU A 491 6.51 -17.15 5.20
C LEU A 491 6.16 -17.30 3.72
N LEU A 492 6.90 -18.09 2.95
CA LEU A 492 6.64 -18.33 1.53
C LEU A 492 5.21 -18.84 1.30
N PHE A 493 4.80 -19.88 2.03
CA PHE A 493 3.44 -20.42 1.90
C PHE A 493 2.38 -19.42 2.35
N THR A 494 2.67 -18.64 3.38
CA THR A 494 1.78 -17.54 3.81
C THR A 494 1.60 -16.51 2.71
N TRP A 495 2.69 -16.05 2.10
CA TRP A 495 2.63 -15.06 1.03
C TRP A 495 1.90 -15.59 -0.20
N ARG A 496 2.10 -16.85 -0.56
CA ARG A 496 1.33 -17.50 -1.64
C ARG A 496 -0.17 -17.53 -1.32
N GLN A 497 -0.53 -17.90 -0.10
CA GLN A 497 -1.93 -17.96 0.32
C GLN A 497 -2.59 -16.58 0.34
N ILE A 498 -1.89 -15.56 0.84
CA ILE A 498 -2.36 -14.16 0.80
C ILE A 498 -2.53 -13.68 -0.64
N ALA A 499 -1.55 -13.92 -1.52
CA ALA A 499 -1.63 -13.57 -2.94
C ALA A 499 -2.83 -14.24 -3.62
N LYS A 500 -3.11 -15.51 -3.29
CA LYS A 500 -4.26 -16.26 -3.78
C LYS A 500 -5.59 -15.68 -3.27
N MET A 501 -5.70 -15.41 -1.98
CA MET A 501 -6.90 -14.80 -1.37
C MET A 501 -7.24 -13.45 -2.02
N LYS A 502 -6.23 -12.69 -2.42
CA LYS A 502 -6.40 -11.41 -3.12
C LYS A 502 -6.57 -11.54 -4.61
N ASN A 503 -6.33 -12.71 -5.18
CA ASN A 503 -6.28 -12.94 -6.63
C ASN A 503 -5.37 -11.94 -7.38
N SER A 504 -4.32 -11.48 -6.68
CA SER A 504 -3.43 -10.43 -7.19
C SER A 504 -2.21 -11.02 -7.90
N ALA A 505 -1.26 -11.47 -7.12
CA ALA A 505 0.03 -11.99 -7.55
C ALA A 505 0.10 -13.53 -7.49
N ALA A 506 -1.05 -14.21 -7.46
CA ALA A 506 -1.12 -15.66 -7.39
C ALA A 506 -0.53 -16.31 -8.65
N SER A 507 0.32 -17.31 -8.44
CA SER A 507 0.98 -18.08 -9.51
C SER A 507 0.74 -19.57 -9.33
N ASN A 508 0.61 -20.31 -10.43
CA ASN A 508 0.63 -21.76 -10.41
C ASN A 508 2.03 -22.32 -10.06
N LEU A 509 3.09 -21.55 -10.28
CA LEU A 509 4.47 -22.01 -10.16
C LEU A 509 5.03 -21.83 -8.76
N LEU A 510 5.71 -22.85 -8.26
CA LEU A 510 6.57 -22.82 -7.07
C LEU A 510 7.87 -23.55 -7.38
N ILE A 511 9.01 -22.92 -7.10
CA ILE A 511 10.34 -23.52 -7.31
C ILE A 511 11.09 -23.50 -5.98
N LEU A 512 11.49 -24.68 -5.54
CA LEU A 512 12.28 -24.89 -4.33
C LEU A 512 13.69 -25.33 -4.75
N ASP A 513 14.68 -24.43 -4.64
CA ASP A 513 16.06 -24.68 -5.05
C ASP A 513 16.92 -25.07 -3.86
N GLU A 514 17.46 -26.29 -3.88
CA GLU A 514 18.31 -26.88 -2.84
C GLU A 514 17.70 -26.87 -1.42
N THR A 515 16.40 -26.62 -1.30
CA THR A 515 15.69 -26.52 -0.01
C THR A 515 15.71 -27.87 0.73
N PHE A 516 15.73 -28.97 0.00
CA PHE A 516 15.78 -30.34 0.53
C PHE A 516 17.22 -30.84 0.81
N ASP A 517 18.24 -30.08 0.42
CA ASP A 517 19.61 -30.55 0.40
C ASP A 517 20.41 -30.16 1.65
N SER A 518 20.13 -28.99 2.24
CA SER A 518 21.07 -28.34 3.16
C SER A 518 20.67 -28.38 4.63
N SER A 519 19.41 -28.11 4.98
CA SER A 519 19.08 -27.77 6.38
C SER A 519 17.87 -28.49 6.96
N LEU A 520 17.14 -29.27 6.14
CA LEU A 520 16.02 -30.07 6.61
C LEU A 520 16.48 -31.49 6.93
N ASP A 521 16.09 -31.97 8.11
CA ASP A 521 16.16 -33.36 8.50
C ASP A 521 15.10 -34.19 7.75
N LEU A 522 15.12 -35.50 7.92
CA LEU A 522 14.16 -36.40 7.25
C LEU A 522 12.70 -36.04 7.61
N ASP A 523 12.44 -35.72 8.87
CA ASP A 523 11.12 -35.32 9.34
C ASP A 523 10.68 -33.98 8.72
N GLY A 524 11.62 -33.03 8.59
CA GLY A 524 11.37 -31.76 7.91
C GLY A 524 11.05 -31.93 6.41
N VAL A 525 11.70 -32.88 5.75
CA VAL A 525 11.39 -33.26 4.35
C VAL A 525 9.97 -33.82 4.24
N ASP A 526 9.59 -34.73 5.14
CA ASP A 526 8.25 -35.33 5.13
C ASP A 526 7.16 -34.29 5.46
N ASN A 527 7.42 -33.40 6.41
CA ASN A 527 6.50 -32.33 6.75
C ASN A 527 6.34 -31.31 5.61
N LEU A 528 7.44 -30.97 4.92
CA LEU A 528 7.35 -30.12 3.74
C LEU A 528 6.57 -30.80 2.62
N THR A 529 6.78 -32.11 2.40
CA THR A 529 6.01 -32.87 1.41
C THR A 529 4.50 -32.84 1.72
N LYS A 530 4.12 -33.01 3.00
CA LYS A 530 2.72 -32.85 3.42
C LYS A 530 2.13 -31.48 3.08
N ILE A 531 2.91 -30.40 3.27
CA ILE A 531 2.46 -29.05 2.86
C ILE A 531 2.27 -28.98 1.34
N LEU A 532 3.23 -29.52 0.58
CA LEU A 532 3.15 -29.53 -0.89
C LEU A 532 1.92 -30.30 -1.39
N ASP A 533 1.55 -31.39 -0.72
CA ASP A 533 0.34 -32.17 -1.02
C ASP A 533 -0.97 -31.42 -0.68
N THR A 534 -0.91 -30.43 0.22
CA THR A 534 -2.06 -29.56 0.52
C THR A 534 -2.21 -28.37 -0.46
N LEU A 535 -1.23 -28.18 -1.33
CA LEU A 535 -1.35 -27.15 -2.36
C LEU A 535 -2.42 -27.59 -3.37
N ASP A 536 -3.22 -26.63 -3.79
CA ASP A 536 -4.32 -26.90 -4.74
C ASP A 536 -3.86 -27.60 -6.03
N ASP A 537 -4.76 -28.33 -6.65
CA ASP A 537 -4.57 -29.04 -7.93
C ASP A 537 -4.07 -28.17 -9.10
N GLY A 538 -4.13 -26.85 -8.97
CA GLY A 538 -3.58 -25.90 -9.94
C GLY A 538 -2.15 -25.44 -9.70
N SER A 539 -1.46 -25.96 -8.66
CA SER A 539 -0.06 -25.59 -8.34
C SER A 539 0.92 -26.57 -8.98
N ASN A 540 1.97 -26.04 -9.59
CA ASN A 540 3.07 -26.82 -10.17
C ASN A 540 4.35 -26.54 -9.37
N VAL A 541 4.85 -27.55 -8.71
CA VAL A 541 6.02 -27.46 -7.83
C VAL A 541 7.23 -28.07 -8.51
N PHE A 542 8.30 -27.29 -8.61
CA PHE A 542 9.61 -27.73 -9.11
C PHE A 542 10.60 -27.76 -7.95
N ILE A 543 11.18 -28.91 -7.71
CA ILE A 543 12.18 -29.11 -6.67
C ILE A 543 13.53 -29.37 -7.32
N ILE A 544 14.47 -28.47 -7.09
CA ILE A 544 15.86 -28.64 -7.54
C ILE A 544 16.66 -29.22 -6.37
N SER A 545 17.25 -30.39 -6.57
CA SER A 545 17.98 -31.10 -5.53
C SER A 545 19.19 -31.84 -6.08
N HIS A 546 20.18 -32.03 -5.20
CA HIS A 546 21.33 -32.91 -5.41
C HIS A 546 21.08 -34.33 -4.91
N LYS A 547 20.08 -34.52 -4.03
CA LYS A 547 19.70 -35.81 -3.41
C LYS A 547 18.67 -36.55 -4.26
N GLY A 548 18.94 -36.71 -5.56
CA GLY A 548 18.02 -37.36 -6.50
C GLY A 548 17.50 -38.72 -6.01
N ASP A 549 18.41 -39.56 -5.52
CA ASP A 549 18.11 -40.94 -5.13
C ASP A 549 17.10 -41.04 -3.95
N VAL A 550 17.14 -40.08 -3.04
CA VAL A 550 16.25 -40.04 -1.85
C VAL A 550 14.88 -39.49 -2.19
N LEU A 551 14.80 -38.60 -3.18
CA LEU A 551 13.62 -37.83 -3.50
C LEU A 551 12.85 -38.36 -4.71
N GLU A 552 13.43 -39.25 -5.52
CA GLU A 552 12.87 -39.72 -6.80
C GLU A 552 11.42 -40.28 -6.67
N ASN A 553 11.20 -41.02 -5.60
CA ASN A 553 9.87 -41.67 -5.37
C ASN A 553 8.83 -40.74 -4.74
N LYS A 554 9.19 -39.51 -4.37
CA LYS A 554 8.28 -38.56 -3.71
C LYS A 554 7.60 -37.60 -4.69
N PHE A 555 8.05 -37.54 -5.96
CA PHE A 555 7.55 -36.58 -6.94
C PHE A 555 7.08 -37.30 -8.22
N ARG A 556 6.08 -36.69 -8.90
CA ARG A 556 5.41 -37.32 -10.05
C ARG A 556 6.21 -37.30 -11.35
N SER A 557 7.17 -36.41 -11.47
CA SER A 557 8.01 -36.28 -12.68
C SER A 557 9.45 -35.96 -12.28
N LYS A 558 10.37 -36.36 -13.13
CA LYS A 558 11.81 -36.11 -12.98
C LYS A 558 12.35 -35.50 -14.25
N ILE A 559 13.18 -34.48 -14.12
CA ILE A 559 13.98 -33.88 -15.19
C ILE A 559 15.44 -34.01 -14.77
N GLU A 560 16.24 -34.64 -15.57
CA GLU A 560 17.66 -34.81 -15.29
C GLU A 560 18.49 -33.89 -16.19
N PHE A 561 19.26 -33.00 -15.53
CA PHE A 561 20.23 -32.15 -16.19
C PHE A 561 21.59 -32.86 -16.25
N PHE A 562 22.15 -32.90 -17.44
CA PHE A 562 23.49 -33.44 -17.64
C PHE A 562 24.31 -32.55 -18.57
N LYS A 563 25.62 -32.76 -18.63
CA LYS A 563 26.50 -32.08 -19.56
C LYS A 563 26.89 -33.01 -20.70
N GLU A 564 26.71 -32.52 -21.92
CA GLU A 564 27.22 -33.14 -23.10
C GLU A 564 28.10 -32.13 -23.85
N ARG A 565 29.38 -32.47 -24.08
CA ARG A 565 30.34 -31.58 -24.78
C ARG A 565 30.36 -30.15 -24.22
N ASN A 566 30.38 -30.01 -22.91
CA ASN A 566 30.36 -28.75 -22.14
C ASN A 566 29.03 -27.96 -22.16
N PHE A 567 28.01 -28.44 -22.81
CA PHE A 567 26.67 -27.82 -22.79
C PHE A 567 25.72 -28.59 -21.89
N SER A 568 24.88 -27.83 -21.20
CA SER A 568 23.76 -28.41 -20.43
C SER A 568 22.67 -28.90 -21.34
N LYS A 569 22.17 -30.09 -21.07
CA LYS A 569 21.04 -30.75 -21.72
C LYS A 569 20.09 -31.33 -20.67
N ILE A 570 18.88 -31.67 -21.08
CA ILE A 570 17.88 -32.37 -20.27
C ILE A 570 17.55 -33.73 -20.88
N LYS A 571 17.26 -34.68 -19.98
CA LYS A 571 16.76 -36.01 -20.33
C LYS A 571 15.33 -36.15 -19.82
#